data_0342a7cf59d5dc19e909cc51729687c5
#
_entry.id   0342a7cf59d5dc19e909cc51729687c5
#
_cell.length_a   1.000
_cell.length_b   1.000
_cell.length_c   1.000
_cell.angle_alpha   90.00
_cell.angle_beta   90.00
_cell.angle_gamma   90.00
#
_symmetry.space_group_name_H-M   'P 1'
#
loop_
_entity.id
_entity.type
_entity.pdbx_description
1 polymer ?
#
loop_
_entity_poly.entity_id
_entity_poly.type
_entity_poly.pdbx_seq_one_letter_code
_entity_poly.pdbx_strand_id
1 'polypeptide(L)'
;MYNDEICSRSGSDNFCLMVKKSHLKAHLKNFAKTPVNFYYGKEKTVYEIALRAGIVMLDDSTDDIDTILARAETCIDIAKRRADGDFVYYDLDTINREKQLTLLENGMPQALADGEFVVYFQPKVRMDTRTLVGAEALIRWKRDGKIISP
;
A
#
# COMPACT_ATOMS: atom_id res chain seq x y z
N MET A 1 -13.56 12.96 18.81
CA MET A 1 -13.13 11.76 19.54
C MET A 1 -14.21 11.39 20.51
N TYR A 2 -14.60 10.14 20.61
CA TYR A 2 -15.61 9.67 21.55
C TYR A 2 -14.98 9.48 22.93
N ASN A 3 -15.78 9.58 24.00
CA ASN A 3 -15.27 9.59 25.39
C ASN A 3 -14.53 8.31 25.83
N ASP A 4 -14.62 7.24 25.08
CA ASP A 4 -14.03 5.92 25.34
C ASP A 4 -12.93 5.53 24.34
N GLU A 5 -12.40 6.50 23.60
CA GLU A 5 -11.31 6.32 22.65
C GLU A 5 -10.02 6.93 23.17
N ILE A 6 -8.92 6.28 22.87
CA ILE A 6 -7.59 6.69 23.32
C ILE A 6 -6.81 7.17 22.11
N CYS A 7 -6.15 8.33 22.26
CA CYS A 7 -5.20 8.84 21.30
C CYS A 7 -3.87 9.11 22.00
N SER A 8 -2.79 8.64 21.42
CA SER A 8 -1.44 8.87 21.88
C SER A 8 -0.53 9.26 20.73
N ARG A 9 0.45 10.10 20.97
CA ARG A 9 1.51 10.41 20.02
C ARG A 9 2.69 9.47 20.28
N SER A 10 3.06 8.65 19.32
CA SER A 10 4.15 7.68 19.45
C SER A 10 5.52 8.20 18.99
N GLY A 11 5.55 9.40 18.40
CA GLY A 11 6.79 10.09 18.01
C GLY A 11 6.64 10.85 16.70
N SER A 12 7.43 11.89 16.50
CA SER A 12 7.43 12.73 15.28
C SER A 12 6.03 13.06 14.76
N ASP A 13 5.62 12.49 13.65
CA ASP A 13 4.33 12.64 12.97
C ASP A 13 3.40 11.42 13.16
N ASN A 14 3.79 10.44 13.99
CA ASN A 14 3.03 9.23 14.21
C ASN A 14 2.11 9.34 15.43
N PHE A 15 0.86 8.93 15.24
CA PHE A 15 -0.18 8.88 16.27
C PHE A 15 -0.78 7.48 16.33
N CYS A 16 -1.07 7.02 17.53
CA CYS A 16 -1.79 5.78 17.78
C CYS A 16 -3.18 6.10 18.30
N LEU A 17 -4.20 5.48 17.70
CA LEU A 17 -5.58 5.61 18.12
C LEU A 17 -6.15 4.23 18.44
N MET A 18 -6.76 4.08 19.61
CA MET A 18 -7.57 2.92 19.96
C MET A 18 -9.04 3.34 19.88
N VAL A 19 -9.76 2.77 18.95
CA VAL A 19 -11.14 3.16 18.64
C VAL A 19 -12.05 1.94 18.57
N LYS A 20 -13.34 2.14 18.84
CA LYS A 20 -14.33 1.08 18.64
C LYS A 20 -14.47 0.77 17.16
N LYS A 21 -14.62 -0.52 16.83
CA LYS A 21 -14.86 -0.99 15.45
C LYS A 21 -16.03 -0.26 14.78
N SER A 22 -17.09 0.05 15.52
CA SER A 22 -18.26 0.80 15.04
C SER A 22 -17.94 2.22 14.59
N HIS A 23 -16.90 2.85 15.16
CA HIS A 23 -16.50 4.23 14.85
C HIS A 23 -15.40 4.32 13.80
N LEU A 24 -14.69 3.23 13.54
CA LEU A 24 -13.53 3.19 12.64
C LEU A 24 -13.83 3.82 11.27
N LYS A 25 -14.94 3.44 10.65
CA LYS A 25 -15.30 3.96 9.32
C LYS A 25 -15.49 5.47 9.30
N ALA A 26 -16.04 6.05 10.39
CA ALA A 26 -16.20 7.50 10.51
C ALA A 26 -14.85 8.21 10.64
N HIS A 27 -13.93 7.67 11.44
CA HIS A 27 -12.57 8.20 11.56
C HIS A 27 -11.82 8.15 10.23
N LEU A 28 -11.82 7.01 9.54
CA LEU A 28 -11.13 6.85 8.26
C LEU A 28 -11.64 7.82 7.19
N LYS A 29 -12.95 8.05 7.13
CA LYS A 29 -13.53 9.04 6.21
C LYS A 29 -13.01 10.46 6.49
N ASN A 30 -12.81 10.81 7.75
CA ASN A 30 -12.29 12.11 8.14
C ASN A 30 -10.79 12.26 7.88
N PHE A 31 -10.03 11.16 7.88
CA PHE A 31 -8.58 11.18 7.69
C PHE A 31 -8.15 11.24 6.22
N ALA A 32 -8.97 10.77 5.30
CA ALA A 32 -8.64 10.68 3.87
C ALA A 32 -8.26 12.04 3.26
N LYS A 33 -8.91 13.12 3.74
CA LYS A 33 -8.56 14.51 3.37
C LYS A 33 -8.89 15.43 4.53
N THR A 34 -7.88 15.79 5.29
CA THR A 34 -8.06 16.70 6.43
C THR A 34 -7.57 18.09 6.06
N PRO A 35 -8.45 19.10 5.95
CA PRO A 35 -8.02 20.47 5.73
C PRO A 35 -7.37 21.03 7.00
N VAL A 36 -6.14 21.48 6.87
CA VAL A 36 -5.40 22.14 7.95
C VAL A 36 -5.20 23.61 7.60
N ASN A 37 -5.59 24.47 8.52
CA ASN A 37 -5.44 25.91 8.37
C ASN A 37 -4.06 26.33 8.88
N PHE A 38 -3.26 26.92 8.03
CA PHE A 38 -2.01 27.58 8.42
C PHE A 38 -2.18 29.09 8.37
N TYR A 39 -1.65 29.78 9.36
CA TYR A 39 -1.67 31.22 9.45
C TYR A 39 -0.25 31.76 9.40
N TYR A 40 0.02 32.63 8.43
CA TYR A 40 1.23 33.43 8.35
C TYR A 40 0.87 34.90 8.53
N GLY A 41 1.06 35.42 9.72
CA GLY A 41 0.54 36.74 10.10
C GLY A 41 -1.00 36.78 10.04
N LYS A 42 -1.56 37.61 9.15
CA LYS A 42 -3.02 37.69 8.92
C LYS A 42 -3.52 36.85 7.76
N GLU A 43 -2.62 36.25 6.99
CA GLU A 43 -2.97 35.39 5.86
C GLU A 43 -3.27 33.98 6.31
N LYS A 44 -4.38 33.43 5.79
CA LYS A 44 -4.82 32.06 6.03
C LYS A 44 -4.59 31.24 4.76
N THR A 45 -3.82 30.18 4.87
CA THR A 45 -3.66 29.19 3.81
C THR A 45 -4.22 27.85 4.27
N VAL A 46 -4.97 27.17 3.40
CA VAL A 46 -5.54 25.85 3.70
C VAL A 46 -4.75 24.82 2.92
N TYR A 47 -4.20 23.83 3.63
CA TYR A 47 -3.56 22.67 3.03
C TYR A 47 -4.42 21.43 3.30
N GLU A 48 -4.59 20.60 2.27
CA GLU A 48 -5.15 19.27 2.45
C GLU A 48 -4.03 18.30 2.83
N ILE A 49 -4.13 17.70 4.00
CA ILE A 49 -3.19 16.67 4.46
C ILE A 49 -3.84 15.32 4.27
N ALA A 50 -3.19 14.45 3.51
CA ALA A 50 -3.54 13.04 3.42
C ALA A 50 -2.87 12.28 4.57
N LEU A 51 -3.67 11.69 5.45
CA LEU A 51 -3.18 10.83 6.52
C LEU A 51 -3.16 9.37 6.02
N ARG A 52 -2.17 8.63 6.46
CA ARG A 52 -2.06 7.19 6.23
C ARG A 52 -2.20 6.44 7.53
N ALA A 53 -2.85 5.29 7.51
CA ALA A 53 -3.04 4.50 8.71
C ALA A 53 -2.80 3.01 8.49
N GLY A 54 -2.12 2.41 9.45
CA GLY A 54 -2.10 0.96 9.66
C GLY A 54 -3.18 0.59 10.67
N ILE A 55 -3.99 -0.40 10.35
CA ILE A 55 -5.14 -0.80 11.14
C ILE A 55 -4.97 -2.24 11.60
N VAL A 56 -4.97 -2.45 12.90
CA VAL A 56 -4.97 -3.78 13.52
C VAL A 56 -6.31 -3.97 14.22
N MET A 57 -7.06 -5.00 13.81
CA MET A 57 -8.29 -5.37 14.49
C MET A 57 -7.92 -6.21 15.71
N LEU A 58 -8.32 -5.73 16.89
CA LEU A 58 -8.12 -6.47 18.12
C LEU A 58 -9.30 -7.43 18.34
N ASP A 59 -8.99 -8.63 18.74
CA ASP A 59 -9.93 -9.66 19.16
C ASP A 59 -9.54 -10.17 20.57
N ASP A 60 -10.20 -11.21 21.04
CA ASP A 60 -9.93 -11.80 22.35
C ASP A 60 -8.60 -12.58 22.45
N SER A 61 -7.89 -12.74 21.32
CA SER A 61 -6.54 -13.26 21.30
C SER A 61 -5.57 -12.15 21.75
N THR A 62 -5.07 -12.27 22.96
CA THR A 62 -4.22 -11.27 23.58
C THR A 62 -2.82 -11.25 23.00
N ASP A 63 -2.62 -10.51 21.93
CA ASP A 63 -1.28 -10.06 21.57
C ASP A 63 -0.83 -8.96 22.56
N ASP A 64 0.47 -8.96 22.87
CA ASP A 64 1.05 -7.85 23.64
C ASP A 64 1.05 -6.55 22.82
N ILE A 65 1.15 -5.43 23.53
CA ILE A 65 1.05 -4.11 22.91
C ILE A 65 2.17 -3.84 21.89
N ASP A 66 3.37 -4.35 22.13
CA ASP A 66 4.51 -4.15 21.24
C ASP A 66 4.28 -4.88 19.92
N THR A 67 3.73 -6.09 19.96
CA THR A 67 3.31 -6.85 18.78
C THR A 67 2.22 -6.12 17.99
N ILE A 68 1.21 -5.55 18.66
CA ILE A 68 0.13 -4.80 18.02
C ILE A 68 0.70 -3.55 17.32
N LEU A 69 1.57 -2.81 17.99
CA LEU A 69 2.20 -1.61 17.43
C LEU A 69 3.08 -1.96 16.22
N ALA A 70 3.91 -3.00 16.32
CA ALA A 70 4.76 -3.44 15.19
C ALA A 70 3.94 -3.86 13.96
N ARG A 71 2.78 -4.50 14.17
CA ARG A 71 1.84 -4.82 13.09
C ARG A 71 1.26 -3.56 12.45
N ALA A 72 0.87 -2.57 13.25
CA ALA A 72 0.34 -1.31 12.77
C ALA A 72 1.40 -0.52 11.98
N GLU A 73 2.64 -0.47 12.45
CA GLU A 73 3.78 0.15 11.75
C GLU A 73 4.05 -0.52 10.41
N THR A 74 4.06 -1.85 10.36
CA THR A 74 4.18 -2.59 9.11
C THR A 74 3.11 -2.18 8.10
N CYS A 75 1.86 -2.02 8.54
CA CYS A 75 0.77 -1.56 7.67
C CYS A 75 0.93 -0.11 7.22
N ILE A 76 1.44 0.78 8.08
CA ILE A 76 1.76 2.17 7.71
C ILE A 76 2.83 2.20 6.62
N ASP A 77 3.88 1.40 6.74
CA ASP A 77 4.95 1.34 5.75
C ASP A 77 4.46 0.82 4.39
N ILE A 78 3.52 -0.12 4.40
CA ILE A 78 2.83 -0.57 3.19
C ILE A 78 2.00 0.57 2.60
N ALA A 79 1.21 1.27 3.42
CA ALA A 79 0.39 2.41 2.98
C ALA A 79 1.23 3.55 2.38
N LYS A 80 2.44 3.80 2.91
CA LYS A 80 3.38 4.80 2.37
C LYS A 80 3.89 4.46 0.98
N ARG A 81 4.06 3.17 0.67
CA ARG A 81 4.55 2.69 -0.64
C ARG A 81 3.46 2.65 -1.70
N ARG A 82 2.21 2.47 -1.32
CA ARG A 82 1.07 2.42 -2.24
C ARG A 82 0.70 3.82 -2.71
N ALA A 83 0.54 4.00 -4.01
CA ALA A 83 0.12 5.28 -4.59
C ALA A 83 -1.35 5.63 -4.27
N ASP A 84 -2.18 4.61 -4.04
CA ASP A 84 -3.63 4.68 -3.87
C ASP A 84 -4.12 4.32 -2.47
N GLY A 85 -3.21 3.96 -1.56
CA GLY A 85 -3.56 3.39 -0.26
C GLY A 85 -3.38 4.36 0.90
N ASP A 86 -4.48 4.96 1.36
CA ASP A 86 -4.46 5.75 2.59
C ASP A 86 -4.48 4.87 3.85
N PHE A 87 -5.06 3.64 3.76
CA PHE A 87 -5.30 2.75 4.90
C PHE A 87 -4.99 1.29 4.57
N VAL A 88 -4.24 0.62 5.43
CA VAL A 88 -3.92 -0.80 5.30
C VAL A 88 -4.34 -1.53 6.56
N TYR A 89 -5.14 -2.57 6.40
CA TYR A 89 -5.49 -3.48 7.48
C TYR A 89 -4.43 -4.56 7.62
N TYR A 90 -4.07 -4.86 8.89
CA TYR A 90 -3.21 -6.00 9.17
C TYR A 90 -3.95 -7.30 8.86
N ASP A 91 -3.40 -8.04 7.93
CA ASP A 91 -3.85 -9.34 7.50
C ASP A 91 -2.62 -10.12 7.00
N LEU A 92 -2.46 -11.35 7.45
CA LEU A 92 -1.27 -12.16 7.14
C LEU A 92 -1.09 -12.38 5.64
N ASP A 93 -2.17 -12.55 4.89
CA ASP A 93 -2.09 -12.76 3.44
C ASP A 93 -1.64 -11.47 2.74
N THR A 94 -2.13 -10.32 3.18
CA THR A 94 -1.70 -9.01 2.70
C THR A 94 -0.21 -8.79 2.99
N ILE A 95 0.24 -9.04 4.22
CA ILE A 95 1.65 -8.88 4.61
C ILE A 95 2.57 -9.82 3.82
N ASN A 96 2.17 -11.08 3.65
CA ASN A 96 2.95 -12.05 2.87
C ASN A 96 3.03 -11.65 1.40
N ARG A 97 1.96 -11.17 0.81
CA ARG A 97 1.94 -10.65 -0.57
C ARG A 97 2.90 -9.47 -0.75
N GLU A 98 2.87 -8.50 0.16
CA GLU A 98 3.77 -7.34 0.12
C GLU A 98 5.24 -7.74 0.28
N LYS A 99 5.53 -8.70 1.16
CA LYS A 99 6.89 -9.26 1.28
C LYS A 99 7.36 -9.91 -0.03
N GLN A 100 6.50 -10.68 -0.68
CA GLN A 100 6.83 -11.32 -1.96
C GLN A 100 7.07 -10.27 -3.05
N LEU A 101 6.24 -9.23 -3.15
CA LEU A 101 6.43 -8.13 -4.09
C LEU A 101 7.76 -7.42 -3.85
N THR A 102 8.09 -7.10 -2.59
CA THR A 102 9.35 -6.46 -2.24
C THR A 102 10.57 -7.34 -2.62
N LEU A 103 10.48 -8.65 -2.40
CA LEU A 103 11.55 -9.58 -2.80
C LEU A 103 11.72 -9.64 -4.33
N LEU A 104 10.61 -9.61 -5.08
CA LEU A 104 10.66 -9.55 -6.54
C LEU A 104 11.26 -8.23 -7.02
N GLU A 105 10.80 -7.10 -6.50
CA GLU A 105 11.31 -5.77 -6.86
C GLU A 105 12.82 -5.64 -6.60
N ASN A 106 13.28 -6.09 -5.43
CA ASN A 106 14.71 -6.07 -5.07
C ASN A 106 15.54 -7.02 -5.95
N GLY A 107 14.95 -8.07 -6.48
CA GLY A 107 15.61 -9.01 -7.39
C GLY A 107 15.69 -8.53 -8.84
N MET A 108 14.89 -7.55 -9.26
CA MET A 108 14.81 -7.09 -10.66
C MET A 108 16.14 -6.60 -11.25
N PRO A 109 16.96 -5.78 -10.56
CA PRO A 109 18.22 -5.31 -11.13
C PRO A 109 19.16 -6.47 -11.47
N GLN A 110 19.27 -7.46 -10.59
CA GLN A 110 20.08 -8.63 -10.82
C GLN A 110 19.53 -9.50 -11.94
N ALA A 111 18.21 -9.75 -11.94
CA ALA A 111 17.53 -10.49 -12.98
C ALA A 111 17.69 -9.87 -14.39
N LEU A 112 17.76 -8.52 -14.44
CA LEU A 112 18.05 -7.82 -15.70
C LEU A 112 19.49 -8.06 -16.15
N ALA A 113 20.44 -8.00 -15.23
CA ALA A 113 21.86 -8.28 -15.52
C ALA A 113 22.07 -9.74 -15.97
N ASP A 114 21.33 -10.67 -15.39
CA ASP A 114 21.40 -12.11 -15.71
C ASP A 114 20.61 -12.49 -16.97
N GLY A 115 19.90 -11.54 -17.61
CA GLY A 115 19.14 -11.78 -18.83
C GLY A 115 17.87 -12.61 -18.61
N GLU A 116 17.31 -12.60 -17.41
CA GLU A 116 16.10 -13.33 -17.06
C GLU A 116 14.83 -12.73 -17.69
N PHE A 117 14.90 -11.48 -18.20
CA PHE A 117 13.80 -10.84 -18.89
C PHE A 117 13.81 -11.18 -20.38
N VAL A 118 12.69 -11.70 -20.87
CA VAL A 118 12.48 -12.05 -22.28
C VAL A 118 11.25 -11.33 -22.81
N VAL A 119 11.27 -11.02 -24.11
CA VAL A 119 10.13 -10.37 -24.77
C VAL A 119 9.36 -11.41 -25.57
N TYR A 120 8.07 -11.50 -25.31
CA TYR A 120 7.12 -12.26 -26.13
C TYR A 120 6.32 -11.30 -26.99
N PHE A 121 5.97 -11.73 -28.18
CA PHE A 121 5.19 -10.93 -29.10
C PHE A 121 3.80 -11.55 -29.25
N GLN A 122 2.77 -10.78 -28.93
CA GLN A 122 1.38 -11.14 -29.20
C GLN A 122 0.96 -10.54 -30.55
N PRO A 123 0.63 -11.36 -31.55
CA PRO A 123 0.28 -10.83 -32.87
C PRO A 123 -1.06 -10.11 -32.84
N LYS A 124 -1.12 -8.98 -33.57
CA LYS A 124 -2.36 -8.24 -33.84
C LYS A 124 -2.77 -8.52 -35.30
N VAL A 125 -3.95 -9.08 -35.48
CA VAL A 125 -4.47 -9.52 -36.79
C VAL A 125 -5.71 -8.71 -37.13
N ARG A 126 -5.78 -8.25 -38.35
CA ARG A 126 -6.99 -7.62 -38.89
C ARG A 126 -8.08 -8.71 -39.08
N MET A 127 -9.27 -8.47 -38.58
CA MET A 127 -10.34 -9.46 -38.52
C MET A 127 -10.96 -9.76 -39.91
N ASP A 128 -11.02 -8.76 -40.78
CA ASP A 128 -11.59 -8.83 -42.12
C ASP A 128 -10.68 -9.60 -43.07
N THR A 129 -9.39 -9.32 -43.10
CA THR A 129 -8.41 -9.90 -44.03
C THR A 129 -7.56 -11.02 -43.43
N ARG A 130 -7.61 -11.21 -42.11
CA ARG A 130 -6.75 -12.10 -41.32
C ARG A 130 -5.25 -11.88 -41.53
N THR A 131 -4.88 -10.66 -41.94
CA THR A 131 -3.48 -10.28 -42.13
C THR A 131 -2.88 -9.78 -40.83
N LEU A 132 -1.60 -10.08 -40.59
CA LEU A 132 -0.83 -9.56 -39.48
C LEU A 132 -0.61 -8.06 -39.70
N VAL A 133 -1.02 -7.22 -38.74
CA VAL A 133 -0.89 -5.74 -38.82
C VAL A 133 0.08 -5.21 -37.77
N GLY A 134 0.55 -6.02 -36.84
CA GLY A 134 1.50 -5.65 -35.82
C GLY A 134 1.61 -6.70 -34.72
N ALA A 135 2.37 -6.39 -33.70
CA ALA A 135 2.48 -7.22 -32.52
C ALA A 135 2.61 -6.34 -31.27
N GLU A 136 2.15 -6.84 -30.16
CA GLU A 136 2.40 -6.25 -28.85
C GLU A 136 3.60 -6.94 -28.20
N ALA A 137 4.58 -6.16 -27.78
CA ALA A 137 5.75 -6.67 -27.07
C ALA A 137 5.42 -6.78 -25.58
N LEU A 138 5.46 -7.99 -25.07
CA LEU A 138 5.12 -8.33 -23.69
C LEU A 138 6.34 -8.87 -22.99
N ILE A 139 6.84 -8.14 -21.98
CA ILE A 139 7.94 -8.61 -21.17
C ILE A 139 7.50 -9.78 -20.30
N ARG A 140 8.39 -10.75 -20.11
CA ARG A 140 8.21 -11.89 -19.21
C ARG A 140 9.49 -12.11 -18.43
N TRP A 141 9.36 -12.31 -17.14
CA TRP A 141 10.48 -12.65 -16.27
C TRP A 141 10.57 -14.18 -16.18
N LYS A 142 11.63 -14.74 -16.71
CA LYS A 142 11.89 -16.18 -16.70
C LYS A 142 12.93 -16.50 -15.64
N ARG A 143 12.49 -17.02 -14.51
CA ARG A 143 13.33 -17.37 -13.38
C ARG A 143 13.11 -18.82 -12.99
N ASP A 144 14.19 -19.58 -12.81
CA ASP A 144 14.15 -21.01 -12.44
C ASP A 144 13.23 -21.84 -13.34
N GLY A 145 13.24 -21.54 -14.65
CA GLY A 145 12.40 -22.21 -15.63
C GLY A 145 10.91 -21.87 -15.59
N LYS A 146 10.48 -20.97 -14.71
CA LYS A 146 9.11 -20.48 -14.59
C LYS A 146 8.97 -19.07 -15.15
N ILE A 147 7.81 -18.77 -15.71
CA ILE A 147 7.46 -17.41 -16.14
C ILE A 147 6.71 -16.74 -14.99
N ILE A 148 7.30 -15.65 -14.47
CA ILE A 148 6.66 -14.75 -13.54
C ILE A 148 5.89 -13.74 -14.38
N SER A 149 4.57 -13.67 -14.18
CA SER A 149 3.71 -12.69 -14.85
C SER A 149 3.83 -11.35 -14.11
N PRO A 150 3.85 -10.21 -14.82
CA PRO A 150 3.78 -8.89 -14.21
C PRO A 150 2.48 -8.66 -13.47
#